data_894f57817ebdccc5ada205e8b0d838b7
#
_entry.id   894f57817ebdccc5ada205e8b0d838b7
#
_cell.length_a   1.000
_cell.length_b   1.000
_cell.length_c   1.000
_cell.angle_alpha   90.00
_cell.angle_beta   90.00
_cell.angle_gamma   90.00
#
_symmetry.space_group_name_H-M   'P 1'
#
loop_
_entity.id
_entity.type
_entity.pdbx_description
1 polymer ?
#
loop_
_entity_poly.entity_id
_entity_poly.type
_entity_poly.pdbx_seq_one_letter_code
_entity_poly.pdbx_strand_id
1 'polypeptide(L)'
;MAIILGIDPGSRVTGYGLINSVGNRLEYIDCGCITTRAESLPERLKKIHNGLCEVIQQSSPQQAAIEEVFMGKNAASALKLGQARGAAMTACLTHDLPIEEYSARKVKQAV
;
A
#
# COMPACT_ATOMS: atom_id res chain seq x y z
N MET A 1 5.34 1.83 20.83
CA MET A 1 4.08 1.74 20.07
C MET A 1 4.24 2.43 18.72
N ALA A 2 3.99 1.72 17.65
CA ALA A 2 4.12 2.28 16.32
C ALA A 2 2.98 1.81 15.41
N ILE A 3 2.38 2.75 14.68
CA ILE A 3 1.33 2.44 13.71
C ILE A 3 1.99 2.23 12.35
N ILE A 4 1.76 1.08 11.76
CA ILE A 4 2.33 0.69 10.48
C ILE A 4 1.20 0.59 9.46
N LEU A 5 1.39 1.22 8.30
CA LEU A 5 0.48 1.11 7.17
C LEU A 5 1.02 0.05 6.22
N GLY A 6 0.35 -1.10 6.18
CA GLY A 6 0.68 -2.15 5.21
C GLY A 6 -0.09 -1.92 3.93
N ILE A 7 0.57 -2.00 2.79
CA ILE A 7 -0.05 -1.75 1.49
C ILE A 7 0.19 -2.94 0.56
N ASP A 8 -0.90 -3.44 -0.02
CA ASP A 8 -0.88 -4.48 -1.05
C ASP A 8 -1.32 -3.82 -2.38
N PRO A 9 -0.36 -3.34 -3.18
CA PRO A 9 -0.71 -2.60 -4.39
C PRO A 9 -1.36 -3.49 -5.45
N GLY A 10 -2.37 -2.95 -6.12
CA GLY A 10 -3.01 -3.59 -7.24
C GLY A 10 -3.56 -2.54 -8.19
N SER A 11 -3.60 -2.84 -9.48
CA SER A 11 -4.05 -1.87 -10.48
C SER A 11 -5.56 -1.61 -10.41
N ARG A 12 -6.33 -2.59 -9.98
CA ARG A 12 -7.79 -2.47 -9.84
C ARG A 12 -8.21 -2.30 -8.40
N VAL A 13 -7.52 -2.95 -7.50
CA VAL A 13 -7.80 -2.86 -6.06
C VAL A 13 -6.48 -2.78 -5.34
N THR A 14 -6.29 -1.71 -4.59
CA THR A 14 -5.14 -1.57 -3.69
C THR A 14 -5.65 -1.76 -2.26
N GLY A 15 -5.17 -2.81 -1.61
CA GLY A 15 -5.53 -3.09 -0.23
C GLY A 15 -4.60 -2.42 0.75
N TYR A 16 -5.10 -2.08 1.93
CA TYR A 16 -4.26 -1.56 3.00
C TYR A 16 -4.76 -2.03 4.35
N GLY A 17 -3.84 -2.06 5.30
CA GLY A 17 -4.16 -2.37 6.68
C GLY A 17 -3.36 -1.50 7.62
N LEU A 18 -3.94 -1.18 8.77
CA LEU A 18 -3.29 -0.43 9.82
C LEU A 18 -3.04 -1.36 10.99
N ILE A 19 -1.80 -1.40 11.44
CA ILE A 19 -1.34 -2.29 12.47
C ILE A 19 -0.62 -1.50 13.53
N ASN A 20 -0.90 -1.81 14.79
CA ASN A 20 -0.18 -1.23 15.92
C ASN A 20 0.86 -2.25 16.38
N SER A 21 2.12 -1.85 16.32
CA SER A 21 3.23 -2.67 16.81
C SER A 21 3.52 -2.32 18.25
N VAL A 22 3.27 -3.23 19.16
CA VAL A 22 3.49 -3.05 20.61
C VAL A 22 4.38 -4.17 21.10
N GLY A 23 5.65 -3.87 21.36
CA GLY A 23 6.63 -4.88 21.74
C GLY A 23 6.75 -5.94 20.64
N ASN A 24 6.49 -7.19 20.99
CA ASN A 24 6.52 -8.30 20.03
C ASN A 24 5.16 -8.62 19.42
N ARG A 25 4.14 -7.81 19.72
CA ARG A 25 2.78 -8.05 19.23
C ARG A 25 2.41 -7.08 18.14
N LEU A 26 1.63 -7.58 17.18
CA LEU A 26 1.02 -6.79 16.14
C LEU A 26 -0.49 -6.81 16.36
N GLU A 27 -1.07 -5.65 16.57
CA GLU A 27 -2.51 -5.52 16.79
C GLU A 27 -3.17 -4.89 15.59
N TYR A 28 -4.18 -5.58 15.06
CA TYR A 28 -4.98 -5.05 13.95
C TYR A 28 -5.78 -3.83 14.42
N ILE A 29 -5.75 -2.77 13.63
CA ILE A 29 -6.54 -1.57 13.89
C ILE A 29 -7.69 -1.46 12.89
N ASP A 30 -7.35 -1.47 11.59
CA ASP A 30 -8.34 -1.26 10.54
C ASP A 30 -7.78 -1.73 9.20
N CYS A 31 -8.64 -1.91 8.21
CA CYS A 31 -8.23 -2.19 6.85
C CYS A 31 -9.26 -1.65 5.87
N GLY A 32 -8.86 -1.58 4.62
CA GLY A 32 -9.73 -1.13 3.56
C GLY A 32 -9.12 -1.37 2.21
N CYS A 33 -9.77 -0.86 1.19
CA CYS A 33 -9.25 -0.95 -0.16
C CYS A 33 -9.66 0.26 -0.98
N ILE A 34 -8.86 0.54 -2.01
CA ILE A 34 -9.12 1.57 -2.98
C ILE A 34 -9.38 0.89 -4.31
N THR A 35 -10.58 1.06 -4.85
CA THR A 35 -11.02 0.41 -6.09
C THR A 35 -10.96 1.40 -7.24
N THR A 36 -10.38 0.96 -8.38
CA THR A 36 -10.15 1.83 -9.53
C THR A 36 -10.73 1.27 -10.81
N ARG A 37 -11.94 0.74 -10.75
CA ARG A 37 -12.58 0.08 -11.90
C ARG A 37 -12.85 1.07 -13.04
N ALA A 38 -12.63 0.59 -14.27
CA ALA A 38 -13.02 1.26 -15.50
C ALA A 38 -12.43 2.65 -15.73
N GLU A 39 -11.43 3.05 -14.94
CA GLU A 39 -10.76 4.32 -15.16
C GLU A 39 -9.53 4.16 -16.06
N SER A 40 -9.13 5.27 -16.70
CA SER A 40 -7.87 5.32 -17.44
C SER A 40 -6.69 5.15 -16.49
N LEU A 41 -5.52 4.82 -17.03
CA LEU A 41 -4.33 4.65 -16.19
C LEU A 41 -4.04 5.89 -15.33
N PRO A 42 -3.99 7.11 -15.89
CA PRO A 42 -3.74 8.29 -15.05
C PRO A 42 -4.76 8.45 -13.94
N GLU A 43 -6.03 8.20 -14.22
CA GLU A 43 -7.08 8.29 -13.20
C GLU A 43 -6.94 7.24 -12.12
N ARG A 44 -6.54 6.02 -12.50
CA ARG A 44 -6.29 4.95 -11.52
C ARG A 44 -5.16 5.32 -10.58
N LEU A 45 -4.06 5.81 -11.12
CA LEU A 45 -2.90 6.20 -10.32
C LEU A 45 -3.23 7.35 -9.39
N LYS A 46 -3.97 8.33 -9.89
CA LYS A 46 -4.43 9.45 -9.06
C LYS A 46 -5.30 8.98 -7.92
N LYS A 47 -6.21 8.06 -8.18
CA LYS A 47 -7.13 7.54 -7.18
C LYS A 47 -6.41 6.75 -6.10
N ILE A 48 -5.43 5.92 -6.50
CA ILE A 48 -4.60 5.19 -5.55
C ILE A 48 -3.82 6.15 -4.68
N HIS A 49 -3.15 7.11 -5.30
CA HIS A 49 -2.35 8.11 -4.59
C HIS A 49 -3.21 8.90 -3.60
N ASN A 50 -4.31 9.49 -4.06
CA ASN A 50 -5.15 10.33 -3.22
C ASN A 50 -5.82 9.53 -2.11
N GLY A 51 -6.26 8.30 -2.40
CA GLY A 51 -6.87 7.44 -1.40
C GLY A 51 -5.90 7.09 -0.27
N LEU A 52 -4.67 6.76 -0.62
CA LEU A 52 -3.66 6.46 0.39
C LEU A 52 -3.23 7.72 1.16
N CYS A 53 -3.18 8.87 0.50
CA CYS A 53 -2.92 10.13 1.21
C CYS A 53 -3.99 10.39 2.28
N GLU A 54 -5.25 10.14 1.98
CA GLU A 54 -6.33 10.29 2.97
C GLU A 54 -6.13 9.34 4.15
N VAL A 55 -5.80 8.08 3.88
CA VAL A 55 -5.56 7.10 4.94
C VAL A 55 -4.40 7.56 5.82
N ILE A 56 -3.33 8.03 5.22
CA ILE A 56 -2.15 8.50 5.95
C ILE A 56 -2.50 9.70 6.83
N GLN A 57 -3.25 10.66 6.29
CA GLN A 57 -3.65 11.85 7.03
C GLN A 57 -4.56 11.51 8.21
N GLN A 58 -5.47 10.56 8.03
CA GLN A 58 -6.42 10.18 9.07
C GLN A 58 -5.80 9.32 10.16
N SER A 59 -4.85 8.47 9.81
CA SER A 59 -4.29 7.49 10.76
C SER A 59 -2.93 7.87 11.32
N SER A 60 -2.21 8.78 10.67
CA SER A 60 -0.87 9.23 11.09
C SER A 60 0.09 8.07 11.40
N PRO A 61 0.29 7.14 10.45
CA PRO A 61 1.23 6.04 10.69
C PRO A 61 2.67 6.55 10.77
N GLN A 62 3.52 5.80 11.44
CA GLN A 62 4.95 6.12 11.54
C GLN A 62 5.77 5.46 10.45
N GLN A 63 5.22 4.45 9.79
CA GLN A 63 5.95 3.66 8.80
C GLN A 63 4.97 2.99 7.84
N ALA A 64 5.42 2.78 6.60
CA ALA A 64 4.68 1.98 5.63
C ALA A 64 5.46 0.71 5.29
N ALA A 65 4.72 -0.35 5.02
CA ALA A 65 5.25 -1.62 4.53
C ALA A 65 4.57 -1.92 3.22
N ILE A 66 5.34 -2.09 2.15
CA ILE A 66 4.80 -2.33 0.81
C ILE A 66 5.33 -3.64 0.26
N GLU A 67 4.44 -4.42 -0.34
CA GLU A 67 4.79 -5.67 -0.97
C GLU A 67 5.74 -5.46 -2.15
N GLU A 68 6.78 -6.30 -2.24
CA GLU A 68 7.69 -6.30 -3.38
C GLU A 68 7.00 -6.84 -4.63
N VAL A 69 7.37 -6.27 -5.78
CA VAL A 69 6.86 -6.73 -7.06
C VAL A 69 7.79 -7.79 -7.63
N PHE A 70 7.22 -8.92 -8.02
CA PHE A 70 7.96 -9.94 -8.73
C PHE A 70 7.63 -9.92 -10.21
N MET A 71 8.64 -10.14 -11.04
CA MET A 71 8.46 -10.38 -12.47
C MET A 71 7.81 -11.75 -12.60
N GLY A 72 6.49 -11.74 -12.71
CA GLY A 72 5.73 -12.97 -12.90
C GLY A 72 5.74 -13.44 -14.35
N LYS A 73 4.82 -14.35 -14.65
CA LYS A 73 4.70 -14.94 -15.98
C LYS A 73 4.24 -13.96 -17.06
N ASN A 74 3.63 -12.86 -16.67
CA ASN A 74 3.04 -11.89 -17.59
C ASN A 74 3.64 -10.51 -17.37
N ALA A 75 4.41 -10.04 -18.35
CA ALA A 75 5.08 -8.75 -18.27
C ALA A 75 4.10 -7.57 -18.19
N ALA A 76 2.97 -7.66 -18.91
CA ALA A 76 1.98 -6.59 -18.88
C ALA A 76 1.35 -6.44 -17.48
N SER A 77 1.07 -7.55 -16.81
CA SER A 77 0.54 -7.52 -15.45
C SER A 77 1.57 -6.99 -14.46
N ALA A 78 2.84 -7.37 -14.63
CA ALA A 78 3.93 -6.87 -13.79
C ALA A 78 4.10 -5.37 -13.95
N LEU A 79 3.96 -4.86 -15.17
CA LEU A 79 4.05 -3.42 -15.45
C LEU A 79 2.92 -2.66 -14.75
N LYS A 80 1.69 -3.14 -14.86
CA LYS A 80 0.54 -2.51 -14.21
C LYS A 80 0.69 -2.50 -12.70
N LEU A 81 1.17 -3.61 -12.15
CA LEU A 81 1.40 -3.72 -10.71
C LEU A 81 2.49 -2.75 -10.26
N GLY A 82 3.57 -2.63 -11.03
CA GLY A 82 4.65 -1.68 -10.75
C GLY A 82 4.17 -0.24 -10.76
N GLN A 83 3.27 0.10 -11.69
CA GLN A 83 2.68 1.44 -11.76
C GLN A 83 1.83 1.74 -10.51
N ALA A 84 0.98 0.80 -10.12
CA ALA A 84 0.17 0.95 -8.91
C ALA A 84 1.05 1.06 -7.67
N ARG A 85 2.11 0.26 -7.60
CA ARG A 85 3.08 0.30 -6.51
C ARG A 85 3.77 1.66 -6.44
N GLY A 86 4.14 2.22 -7.60
CA GLY A 86 4.74 3.55 -7.67
C GLY A 86 3.81 4.64 -7.12
N ALA A 87 2.53 4.59 -7.47
CA ALA A 87 1.54 5.52 -6.96
C ALA A 87 1.42 5.41 -5.43
N ALA A 88 1.43 4.18 -4.91
CA ALA A 88 1.37 3.95 -3.47
C ALA A 88 2.60 4.50 -2.77
N MET A 89 3.79 4.27 -3.33
CA MET A 89 5.03 4.76 -2.76
C MET A 89 5.09 6.28 -2.74
N THR A 90 4.65 6.93 -3.81
CA THR A 90 4.66 8.40 -3.88
C THR A 90 3.70 9.01 -2.88
N ALA A 91 2.58 8.36 -2.59
CA ALA A 91 1.67 8.82 -1.53
C ALA A 91 2.39 8.83 -0.18
N CYS A 92 3.13 7.76 0.12
CA CYS A 92 3.91 7.68 1.35
C CYS A 92 5.01 8.75 1.39
N LEU A 93 5.73 8.93 0.29
CA LEU A 93 6.82 9.89 0.20
C LEU A 93 6.33 11.33 0.30
N THR A 94 5.13 11.62 -0.21
CA THR A 94 4.52 12.93 -0.08
C THR A 94 4.33 13.33 1.39
N HIS A 95 4.11 12.36 2.26
CA HIS A 95 3.94 12.57 3.68
C HIS A 95 5.18 12.23 4.50
N ASP A 96 6.34 12.12 3.84
CA ASP A 96 7.62 11.80 4.48
C ASP A 96 7.58 10.52 5.31
N LEU A 97 6.79 9.56 4.87
CA LEU A 97 6.61 8.31 5.59
C LEU A 97 7.70 7.30 5.18
N PRO A 98 8.49 6.79 6.14
CA PRO A 98 9.47 5.76 5.81
C PRO A 98 8.81 4.53 5.23
N ILE A 99 9.41 3.96 4.21
CA ILE A 99 8.88 2.80 3.51
C ILE A 99 9.83 1.62 3.65
N GLU A 100 9.30 0.47 4.06
CA GLU A 100 10.04 -0.79 4.00
C GLU A 100 9.34 -1.71 3.02
N GLU A 101 10.14 -2.41 2.22
CA GLU A 101 9.64 -3.37 1.25
C GLU A 101 9.73 -4.77 1.82
N TYR A 102 8.63 -5.52 1.71
CA TYR A 102 8.56 -6.89 2.20
C TYR A 102 8.07 -7.81 1.09
N SER A 103 8.37 -9.10 1.22
CA SER A 103 7.78 -10.10 0.34
C SER A 103 6.26 -10.11 0.55
N ALA A 104 5.53 -10.53 -0.48
CA ALA A 104 4.07 -10.67 -0.43
C ALA A 104 3.62 -11.43 0.82
N ARG A 105 4.34 -12.47 1.16
CA ARG A 105 4.02 -13.32 2.31
C ARG A 105 4.06 -12.54 3.62
N LYS A 106 5.09 -11.71 3.82
CA LYS A 106 5.23 -10.95 5.07
C LYS A 106 4.17 -9.88 5.20
N VAL A 107 3.86 -9.17 4.12
CA VAL A 107 2.83 -8.13 4.14
C VAL A 107 1.47 -8.75 4.46
N LYS A 108 1.15 -9.86 3.84
CA LYS A 108 -0.14 -10.53 4.07
C LYS A 108 -0.29 -11.09 5.46
N GLN A 109 0.79 -11.51 6.09
CA GLN A 109 0.76 -11.97 7.47
C GLN A 109 0.53 -10.81 8.44
N ALA A 110 1.03 -9.61 8.11
CA ALA A 110 0.90 -8.44 8.96
C ALA A 110 -0.46 -7.75 8.79
N VAL A 111 -1.05 -7.86 7.60
CA VAL A 111 -2.33 -7.21 7.26
C VAL A 111 -3.45 -8.24 7.23
#